data_105767e2cb705894b35713c3bdba6884
#
_entry.id   105767e2cb705894b35713c3bdba6884
#
_cell.length_a   1.000
_cell.length_b   1.000
_cell.length_c   1.000
_cell.angle_alpha   90.00
_cell.angle_beta   90.00
_cell.angle_gamma   90.00
#
_symmetry.space_group_name_H-M   'P 1'
#
loop_
_entity.id
_entity.type
_entity.pdbx_description
1 polymer ?
#
loop_
_entity_poly.entity_id
_entity_poly.type
_entity_poly.pdbx_seq_one_letter_code
_entity_poly.pdbx_strand_id
1 'polypeptide(L)'
;VGESDNKRVFIKKNCSPFLTSVYLEGITPQVLWTKRTAEGDMLAAQPWINGHTLKPYEMNDSRIGEILRHLHQSEKLIEACKKLDNEVMLPADLLKQVLSKSSIFETNGFLSNVVVELSENLPELKEEEITVVHGDVNHKNWLVDDESDKVYLVDWDTVLLSSPLVDIAHVLTHYIKPENWEEWLHQAGYKTAKNI
;
A
#
# COMPACT_ATOMS: atom_id res chain seq x y z
N VAL A 1 -11.44 10.99 16.37
CA VAL A 1 -10.50 11.80 17.16
C VAL A 1 -10.87 11.69 18.61
N GLY A 2 -9.89 11.49 19.47
CA GLY A 2 -10.05 11.47 20.93
C GLY A 2 -9.08 12.46 21.58
N GLU A 3 -9.33 12.78 22.83
CA GLU A 3 -8.42 13.56 23.68
C GLU A 3 -8.08 12.74 24.94
N SER A 4 -6.81 12.70 25.30
CA SER A 4 -6.33 12.12 26.55
C SER A 4 -5.18 12.97 27.08
N ASP A 5 -5.26 13.40 28.33
CA ASP A 5 -4.23 14.19 29.01
C ASP A 5 -3.77 15.44 28.22
N ASN A 6 -4.73 16.20 27.67
CA ASN A 6 -4.49 17.36 26.78
C ASN A 6 -3.77 17.03 25.45
N LYS A 7 -3.68 15.75 25.07
CA LYS A 7 -3.14 15.33 23.78
C LYS A 7 -4.23 14.83 22.88
N ARG A 8 -4.25 15.30 21.65
CA ARG A 8 -5.14 14.79 20.60
C ARG A 8 -4.60 13.46 20.10
N VAL A 9 -5.50 12.49 19.93
CA VAL A 9 -5.16 11.18 19.35
C VAL A 9 -6.11 10.84 18.22
N PHE A 10 -5.59 10.17 17.21
CA PHE A 10 -6.37 9.53 16.16
C PHE A 10 -6.71 8.11 16.63
N ILE A 11 -8.00 7.76 16.62
CA ILE A 11 -8.47 6.41 16.99
C ILE A 11 -9.11 5.78 15.77
N LYS A 12 -8.60 4.62 15.37
CA LYS A 12 -9.16 3.79 14.30
C LYS A 12 -9.80 2.54 14.90
N LYS A 13 -10.99 2.21 14.40
CA LYS A 13 -11.75 1.01 14.78
C LYS A 13 -11.48 -0.08 13.75
N ASN A 14 -11.27 -1.31 14.19
CA ASN A 14 -11.05 -2.50 13.38
C ASN A 14 -9.90 -2.36 12.38
N CYS A 15 -8.82 -1.68 12.81
CA CYS A 15 -7.60 -1.60 12.02
C CYS A 15 -6.91 -2.97 11.92
N SER A 16 -6.18 -3.17 10.85
CA SER A 16 -5.34 -4.35 10.66
C SER A 16 -4.38 -4.54 11.85
N PRO A 17 -4.26 -5.76 12.41
CA PRO A 17 -3.22 -6.08 13.39
C PRO A 17 -1.80 -5.83 12.88
N PHE A 18 -1.62 -5.77 11.56
CA PHE A 18 -0.37 -5.47 10.90
C PHE A 18 0.18 -4.05 11.20
N LEU A 19 -0.70 -3.12 11.62
CA LEU A 19 -0.36 -1.73 11.92
C LEU A 19 0.84 -1.59 12.88
N THR A 20 0.93 -2.45 13.89
CA THR A 20 2.04 -2.44 14.86
C THR A 20 3.37 -2.79 14.20
N SER A 21 3.38 -3.78 13.31
CA SER A 21 4.59 -4.18 12.59
C SER A 21 5.11 -3.07 11.69
N VAL A 22 4.21 -2.39 10.99
CA VAL A 22 4.54 -1.25 10.11
C VAL A 22 5.06 -0.06 10.90
N TYR A 23 4.48 0.20 12.09
CA TYR A 23 5.00 1.23 12.99
C TYR A 23 6.43 0.94 13.43
N LEU A 24 6.75 -0.30 13.79
CA LEU A 24 8.10 -0.69 14.20
C LEU A 24 9.16 -0.49 13.10
N GLU A 25 8.74 -0.54 11.84
CA GLU A 25 9.59 -0.22 10.68
C GLU A 25 9.56 1.29 10.34
N GLY A 26 8.85 2.11 11.10
CA GLY A 26 8.83 3.57 10.96
C GLY A 26 8.04 4.12 9.77
N ILE A 27 7.26 3.27 9.09
CA ILE A 27 6.50 3.60 7.87
C ILE A 27 5.20 4.35 8.20
N THR A 28 4.57 4.04 9.33
CA THR A 28 3.32 4.67 9.79
C THR A 28 3.54 5.39 11.14
N PRO A 29 2.65 6.33 11.55
CA PRO A 29 2.76 6.95 12.85
C PRO A 29 2.74 5.93 14.00
N GLN A 30 3.35 6.32 15.13
CA GLN A 30 3.44 5.48 16.32
C GLN A 30 2.08 4.91 16.74
N VAL A 31 2.05 3.64 17.11
CA VAL A 31 0.90 3.04 17.81
C VAL A 31 1.08 3.25 19.32
N LEU A 32 0.23 4.09 19.90
CA LEU A 32 0.27 4.40 21.34
C LEU A 32 -0.28 3.25 22.17
N TRP A 33 -1.42 2.70 21.74
CA TRP A 33 -2.05 1.54 22.35
C TRP A 33 -3.03 0.88 21.38
N THR A 34 -3.33 -0.38 21.65
CA THR A 34 -4.43 -1.13 21.06
C THR A 34 -5.32 -1.67 22.16
N LYS A 35 -6.63 -1.74 21.95
CA LYS A 35 -7.60 -2.25 22.92
C LYS A 35 -8.75 -2.95 22.21
N ARG A 36 -9.18 -4.09 22.77
CA ARG A 36 -10.41 -4.75 22.34
C ARG A 36 -11.59 -4.22 23.18
N THR A 37 -12.69 -3.86 22.52
CA THR A 37 -13.93 -3.44 23.20
C THR A 37 -14.71 -4.66 23.71
N ALA A 38 -15.74 -4.41 24.53
CA ALA A 38 -16.64 -5.46 24.99
C ALA A 38 -17.43 -6.11 23.83
N GLU A 39 -17.68 -5.36 22.77
CA GLU A 39 -18.36 -5.81 21.55
C GLU A 39 -17.42 -6.59 20.61
N GLY A 40 -16.13 -6.71 20.96
CA GLY A 40 -15.13 -7.45 20.18
C GLY A 40 -14.35 -6.63 19.17
N ASP A 41 -14.66 -5.35 19.00
CA ASP A 41 -13.93 -4.46 18.09
C ASP A 41 -12.50 -4.19 18.58
N MET A 42 -11.57 -4.07 17.64
CA MET A 42 -10.19 -3.63 17.91
C MET A 42 -10.08 -2.13 17.69
N LEU A 43 -9.62 -1.42 18.71
CA LEU A 43 -9.27 -0.02 18.62
C LEU A 43 -7.74 0.13 18.60
N ALA A 44 -7.21 1.00 17.75
CA ALA A 44 -5.83 1.45 17.81
C ALA A 44 -5.80 2.97 17.92
N ALA A 45 -4.92 3.49 18.78
CA ALA A 45 -4.68 4.92 18.91
C ALA A 45 -3.27 5.26 18.42
N GLN A 46 -3.20 6.34 17.66
CA GLN A 46 -1.97 6.97 17.18
C GLN A 46 -1.96 8.44 17.61
N PRO A 47 -0.79 9.10 17.74
CA PRO A 47 -0.77 10.53 17.98
C PRO A 47 -1.49 11.25 16.84
N TRP A 48 -2.15 12.34 17.15
CA TRP A 48 -2.63 13.25 16.12
C TRP A 48 -1.44 13.91 15.47
N ILE A 49 -1.24 13.67 14.18
CA ILE A 49 -0.22 14.36 13.39
C ILE A 49 -0.81 15.67 12.89
N ASN A 50 -0.14 16.78 13.21
CA ASN A 50 -0.45 18.07 12.65
C ASN A 50 0.20 18.17 11.27
N GLY A 51 -0.59 17.89 10.23
CA GLY A 51 -0.05 17.72 8.90
C GLY A 51 -1.14 17.66 7.83
N HIS A 52 -0.74 17.34 6.63
CA HIS A 52 -1.61 17.24 5.47
C HIS A 52 -1.36 15.97 4.67
N THR A 53 -2.35 15.55 3.88
CA THR A 53 -2.17 14.47 2.91
C THR A 53 -1.60 15.02 1.62
N LEU A 54 -0.81 14.21 0.91
CA LEU A 54 -0.26 14.59 -0.39
C LEU A 54 -1.37 14.91 -1.40
N LYS A 55 -1.04 15.77 -2.34
CA LYS A 55 -1.82 16.01 -3.54
C LYS A 55 -1.31 15.17 -4.70
N PRO A 56 -2.12 14.90 -5.74
CA PRO A 56 -1.70 14.06 -6.86
C PRO A 56 -0.36 14.47 -7.51
N TYR A 57 -0.06 15.76 -7.58
CA TYR A 57 1.18 16.27 -8.18
C TYR A 57 2.42 16.15 -7.28
N GLU A 58 2.21 15.85 -5.98
CA GLU A 58 3.29 15.63 -5.00
C GLU A 58 3.71 14.15 -4.94
N MET A 59 3.00 13.26 -5.63
CA MET A 59 3.28 11.83 -5.65
C MET A 59 4.58 11.45 -6.41
N ASN A 60 5.29 12.41 -6.97
CA ASN A 60 6.64 12.24 -7.53
C ASN A 60 7.77 12.46 -6.49
N ASP A 61 7.44 12.72 -5.22
CA ASP A 61 8.42 12.84 -4.12
C ASP A 61 9.20 11.53 -3.98
N SER A 62 10.53 11.62 -3.94
CA SER A 62 11.41 10.45 -3.84
C SER A 62 11.17 9.62 -2.58
N ARG A 63 10.71 10.26 -1.48
CA ARG A 63 10.39 9.60 -0.21
C ARG A 63 9.31 8.53 -0.36
N ILE A 64 8.38 8.69 -1.32
CA ILE A 64 7.34 7.67 -1.62
C ILE A 64 7.99 6.39 -2.12
N GLY A 65 8.88 6.50 -3.10
CA GLY A 65 9.61 5.36 -3.62
C GLY A 65 10.49 4.68 -2.57
N GLU A 66 11.16 5.46 -1.73
CA GLU A 66 12.00 4.96 -0.63
C GLU A 66 11.18 4.17 0.41
N ILE A 67 10.01 4.69 0.80
CA ILE A 67 9.11 4.04 1.77
C ILE A 67 8.54 2.75 1.15
N LEU A 68 8.09 2.78 -0.10
CA LEU A 68 7.60 1.58 -0.79
C LEU A 68 8.70 0.53 -0.93
N ARG A 69 9.91 0.92 -1.30
CA ARG A 69 11.03 -0.01 -1.38
C ARG A 69 11.35 -0.62 -0.01
N HIS A 70 11.34 0.18 1.07
CA HIS A 70 11.54 -0.32 2.43
C HIS A 70 10.45 -1.32 2.81
N LEU A 71 9.18 -1.02 2.54
CA LEU A 71 8.05 -1.93 2.74
C LEU A 71 8.25 -3.27 2.01
N HIS A 72 8.57 -3.20 0.72
CA HIS A 72 8.66 -4.37 -0.15
C HIS A 72 9.91 -5.25 0.13
N GLN A 73 10.94 -4.70 0.77
CA GLN A 73 12.18 -5.43 1.07
C GLN A 73 12.29 -5.87 2.54
N SER A 74 11.33 -5.52 3.40
CA SER A 74 11.39 -5.88 4.82
C SER A 74 10.98 -7.32 5.06
N GLU A 75 11.95 -8.20 5.29
CA GLU A 75 11.71 -9.60 5.67
C GLU A 75 10.83 -9.70 6.93
N LYS A 76 11.01 -8.77 7.89
CA LYS A 76 10.20 -8.74 9.12
C LYS A 76 8.73 -8.47 8.83
N LEU A 77 8.43 -7.57 7.88
CA LEU A 77 7.06 -7.28 7.49
C LEU A 77 6.44 -8.46 6.72
N ILE A 78 7.21 -9.10 5.85
CA ILE A 78 6.76 -10.31 5.13
C ILE A 78 6.40 -11.41 6.13
N GLU A 79 7.26 -11.69 7.10
CA GLU A 79 6.98 -12.69 8.15
C GLU A 79 5.78 -12.30 9.02
N ALA A 80 5.65 -11.02 9.41
CA ALA A 80 4.53 -10.53 10.18
C ALA A 80 3.20 -10.67 9.42
N CYS A 81 3.21 -10.36 8.12
CA CYS A 81 2.04 -10.49 7.26
C CYS A 81 1.63 -11.97 7.08
N LYS A 82 2.59 -12.86 6.87
CA LYS A 82 2.35 -14.33 6.82
C LYS A 82 1.72 -14.88 8.10
N LYS A 83 2.13 -14.38 9.26
CA LYS A 83 1.57 -14.80 10.58
C LYS A 83 0.12 -14.35 10.82
N LEU A 84 -0.38 -13.42 10.05
CA LEU A 84 -1.76 -12.95 10.11
C LEU A 84 -2.70 -13.68 9.14
N ASP A 85 -2.27 -14.83 8.61
CA ASP A 85 -3.01 -15.65 7.65
C ASP A 85 -3.48 -14.87 6.41
N ASN A 86 -2.74 -13.81 6.04
CA ASN A 86 -3.00 -13.11 4.80
C ASN A 86 -2.66 -14.02 3.60
N GLU A 87 -3.65 -14.22 2.74
CA GLU A 87 -3.47 -15.00 1.52
C GLU A 87 -2.53 -14.28 0.55
N VAL A 88 -1.80 -15.08 -0.22
CA VAL A 88 -1.02 -14.56 -1.35
C VAL A 88 -1.97 -14.31 -2.51
N MET A 89 -2.01 -13.08 -3.00
CA MET A 89 -2.78 -12.69 -4.18
C MET A 89 -1.89 -12.74 -5.42
N LEU A 90 -2.09 -13.74 -6.24
CA LEU A 90 -1.38 -13.88 -7.52
C LEU A 90 -1.97 -12.93 -8.57
N PRO A 91 -1.25 -12.61 -9.66
CA PRO A 91 -1.77 -11.79 -10.75
C PRO A 91 -3.12 -12.27 -11.30
N ALA A 92 -3.30 -13.58 -11.40
CA ALA A 92 -4.57 -14.17 -11.83
C ALA A 92 -5.73 -13.91 -10.85
N ASP A 93 -5.46 -13.93 -9.53
CA ASP A 93 -6.46 -13.65 -8.50
C ASP A 93 -6.86 -12.17 -8.52
N LEU A 94 -5.87 -11.27 -8.69
CA LEU A 94 -6.12 -9.84 -8.85
C LEU A 94 -6.98 -9.55 -10.07
N LEU A 95 -6.67 -10.16 -11.22
CA LEU A 95 -7.47 -10.01 -12.43
C LEU A 95 -8.91 -10.54 -12.21
N LYS A 96 -9.07 -11.72 -11.63
CA LYS A 96 -10.38 -12.29 -11.28
C LYS A 96 -11.16 -11.37 -10.35
N GLN A 97 -10.51 -10.78 -9.34
CA GLN A 97 -11.15 -9.84 -8.43
C GLN A 97 -11.65 -8.58 -9.17
N VAL A 98 -10.85 -8.04 -10.09
CA VAL A 98 -11.26 -6.87 -10.90
C VAL A 98 -12.47 -7.24 -11.79
N LEU A 99 -12.41 -8.36 -12.48
CA LEU A 99 -13.49 -8.80 -13.39
C LEU A 99 -14.81 -9.04 -12.64
N SER A 100 -14.75 -9.53 -11.40
CA SER A 100 -15.95 -9.77 -10.59
C SER A 100 -16.69 -8.49 -10.17
N LYS A 101 -16.02 -7.33 -10.24
CA LYS A 101 -16.59 -6.04 -9.77
C LYS A 101 -17.48 -5.34 -10.82
N SER A 102 -17.39 -5.70 -12.09
CA SER A 102 -18.14 -5.01 -13.14
C SER A 102 -18.32 -5.87 -14.39
N SER A 103 -19.55 -5.90 -14.92
CA SER A 103 -19.87 -6.52 -16.20
C SER A 103 -19.38 -5.73 -17.41
N ILE A 104 -18.81 -4.56 -17.22
CA ILE A 104 -18.30 -3.73 -18.34
C ILE A 104 -17.21 -4.47 -19.14
N PHE A 105 -16.45 -5.33 -18.48
CA PHE A 105 -15.41 -6.13 -19.12
C PHE A 105 -15.95 -7.17 -20.11
N GLU A 106 -17.21 -7.57 -19.94
CA GLU A 106 -17.90 -8.52 -20.83
C GLU A 106 -18.65 -7.79 -21.97
N THR A 107 -19.15 -6.59 -21.69
CA THR A 107 -20.05 -5.85 -22.60
C THR A 107 -19.31 -4.85 -23.49
N ASN A 108 -18.11 -4.44 -23.15
CA ASN A 108 -17.28 -3.53 -23.93
C ASN A 108 -16.22 -4.31 -24.72
N GLY A 109 -16.33 -4.36 -26.03
CA GLY A 109 -15.46 -5.15 -26.89
C GLY A 109 -13.97 -4.79 -26.78
N PHE A 110 -13.62 -3.52 -26.54
CA PHE A 110 -12.23 -3.13 -26.31
C PHE A 110 -11.71 -3.72 -24.99
N LEU A 111 -12.48 -3.56 -23.91
CA LEU A 111 -12.08 -4.08 -22.60
C LEU A 111 -12.04 -5.61 -22.57
N SER A 112 -12.96 -6.28 -23.27
CA SER A 112 -12.91 -7.75 -23.43
C SER A 112 -11.62 -8.21 -24.10
N ASN A 113 -11.16 -7.53 -25.15
CA ASN A 113 -9.90 -7.86 -25.81
C ASN A 113 -8.69 -7.62 -24.88
N VAL A 114 -8.70 -6.53 -24.12
CA VAL A 114 -7.65 -6.26 -23.10
C VAL A 114 -7.61 -7.38 -22.05
N VAL A 115 -8.77 -7.85 -21.59
CA VAL A 115 -8.84 -8.96 -20.61
C VAL A 115 -8.27 -10.25 -21.19
N VAL A 116 -8.57 -10.57 -22.45
CA VAL A 116 -8.00 -11.74 -23.13
C VAL A 116 -6.48 -11.63 -23.19
N GLU A 117 -5.96 -10.51 -23.67
CA GLU A 117 -4.52 -10.23 -23.78
C GLU A 117 -3.82 -10.35 -22.41
N LEU A 118 -4.40 -9.74 -21.35
CA LEU A 118 -3.88 -9.86 -20.01
C LEU A 118 -3.90 -11.29 -19.49
N SER A 119 -4.97 -12.05 -19.74
CA SER A 119 -5.12 -13.42 -19.25
C SER A 119 -4.09 -14.37 -19.88
N GLU A 120 -3.74 -14.14 -21.15
CA GLU A 120 -2.75 -14.92 -21.89
C GLU A 120 -1.30 -14.55 -21.52
N ASN A 121 -1.07 -13.35 -20.97
CA ASN A 121 0.26 -12.80 -20.69
C ASN A 121 0.48 -12.48 -19.20
N LEU A 122 -0.30 -13.08 -18.28
CA LEU A 122 -0.09 -12.87 -16.85
C LEU A 122 1.28 -13.40 -16.43
N PRO A 123 2.07 -12.61 -15.70
CA PRO A 123 3.36 -13.08 -15.20
C PRO A 123 3.16 -14.15 -14.13
N GLU A 124 4.02 -15.16 -14.15
CA GLU A 124 4.17 -16.08 -13.01
C GLU A 124 4.92 -15.36 -11.90
N LEU A 125 4.34 -15.35 -10.70
CA LEU A 125 4.96 -14.78 -9.52
C LEU A 125 5.68 -15.89 -8.74
N LYS A 126 7.00 -15.78 -8.63
CA LYS A 126 7.82 -16.70 -7.85
C LYS A 126 7.74 -16.37 -6.36
N GLU A 127 7.99 -17.36 -5.52
CA GLU A 127 7.92 -17.19 -4.06
C GLU A 127 8.85 -16.08 -3.54
N GLU A 128 10.05 -15.96 -4.10
CA GLU A 128 11.03 -14.93 -3.76
C GLU A 128 10.64 -13.51 -4.22
N GLU A 129 9.64 -13.39 -5.10
CA GLU A 129 9.12 -12.12 -5.59
C GLU A 129 7.89 -11.66 -4.78
N ILE A 130 7.38 -12.52 -3.88
CA ILE A 130 6.24 -12.20 -3.03
C ILE A 130 6.70 -11.31 -1.87
N THR A 131 6.04 -10.19 -1.75
CA THR A 131 6.29 -9.23 -0.66
C THR A 131 4.99 -8.72 -0.04
N VAL A 132 5.12 -7.91 1.00
CA VAL A 132 4.00 -7.15 1.52
C VAL A 132 3.75 -5.96 0.60
N VAL A 133 2.51 -5.78 0.19
CA VAL A 133 2.05 -4.59 -0.53
C VAL A 133 0.94 -3.91 0.26
N HIS A 134 0.87 -2.60 0.16
CA HIS A 134 -0.17 -1.81 0.81
C HIS A 134 -1.54 -2.02 0.15
N GLY A 135 -1.56 -2.12 -1.19
CA GLY A 135 -2.75 -2.35 -2.00
C GLY A 135 -3.61 -1.13 -2.28
N ASP A 136 -3.35 0.00 -1.62
CA ASP A 136 -4.03 1.29 -1.84
C ASP A 136 -3.11 2.48 -1.58
N VAL A 137 -2.09 2.66 -2.41
CA VAL A 137 -1.07 3.71 -2.26
C VAL A 137 -1.50 5.05 -2.90
N ASN A 138 -2.79 5.36 -2.85
CA ASN A 138 -3.29 6.63 -3.36
C ASN A 138 -2.78 7.83 -2.54
N HIS A 139 -2.76 9.03 -3.15
CA HIS A 139 -2.19 10.25 -2.55
C HIS A 139 -2.79 10.64 -1.19
N LYS A 140 -4.02 10.22 -0.87
CA LYS A 140 -4.70 10.54 0.41
C LYS A 140 -4.18 9.67 1.57
N ASN A 141 -3.52 8.56 1.27
CA ASN A 141 -2.94 7.65 2.25
C ASN A 141 -1.49 8.02 2.61
N TRP A 142 -0.97 9.13 2.07
CA TRP A 142 0.33 9.68 2.43
C TRP A 142 0.16 10.93 3.28
N LEU A 143 0.60 10.86 4.52
CA LEU A 143 0.48 11.93 5.51
C LEU A 143 1.86 12.55 5.75
N VAL A 144 1.98 13.85 5.55
CA VAL A 144 3.17 14.63 5.86
C VAL A 144 2.97 15.33 7.19
N ASP A 145 3.89 15.15 8.10
CA ASP A 145 3.94 15.87 9.37
C ASP A 145 4.56 17.25 9.13
N ASP A 146 3.80 18.31 9.33
CA ASP A 146 4.23 19.70 9.08
C ASP A 146 5.34 20.18 10.02
N GLU A 147 5.55 19.49 11.17
CA GLU A 147 6.59 19.86 12.13
C GLU A 147 7.93 19.20 11.82
N SER A 148 7.90 17.90 11.44
CA SER A 148 9.12 17.10 11.21
C SER A 148 9.43 16.88 9.73
N ASP A 149 8.55 17.26 8.83
CA ASP A 149 8.58 16.94 7.39
C ASP A 149 8.63 15.42 7.10
N LYS A 150 8.27 14.61 8.07
CA LYS A 150 8.25 13.16 7.90
C LYS A 150 7.01 12.71 7.12
N VAL A 151 7.22 11.83 6.15
CA VAL A 151 6.15 11.20 5.36
C VAL A 151 5.80 9.87 5.98
N TYR A 152 4.51 9.61 6.11
CA TYR A 152 3.96 8.35 6.59
C TYR A 152 2.98 7.77 5.57
N LEU A 153 2.99 6.46 5.42
CA LEU A 153 1.94 5.72 4.72
C LEU A 153 0.93 5.22 5.77
N VAL A 154 -0.35 5.52 5.55
CA VAL A 154 -1.45 5.21 6.49
C VAL A 154 -2.54 4.41 5.80
N ASP A 155 -3.50 3.91 6.59
CA ASP A 155 -4.65 3.12 6.11
C ASP A 155 -4.31 1.72 5.59
N TRP A 156 -3.85 0.86 6.48
CA TRP A 156 -3.34 -0.49 6.23
C TRP A 156 -4.43 -1.59 6.15
N ASP A 157 -5.66 -1.24 5.78
CA ASP A 157 -6.78 -2.21 5.75
C ASP A 157 -6.73 -3.12 4.50
N THR A 158 -6.01 -2.71 3.46
CA THR A 158 -5.87 -3.41 2.18
C THR A 158 -4.57 -4.20 2.04
N VAL A 159 -3.78 -4.28 3.11
CA VAL A 159 -2.49 -4.97 3.10
C VAL A 159 -2.64 -6.44 2.71
N LEU A 160 -1.77 -6.91 1.82
CA LEU A 160 -1.75 -8.29 1.35
C LEU A 160 -0.33 -8.72 0.95
N LEU A 161 -0.17 -10.01 0.66
CA LEU A 161 1.06 -10.56 0.08
C LEU A 161 0.89 -10.69 -1.44
N SER A 162 1.75 -10.04 -2.21
CA SER A 162 1.69 -10.07 -3.69
C SER A 162 3.00 -9.59 -4.30
N SER A 163 2.99 -9.34 -5.61
CA SER A 163 4.07 -8.65 -6.30
C SER A 163 4.19 -7.19 -5.87
N PRO A 164 5.39 -6.65 -5.63
CA PRO A 164 5.60 -5.23 -5.38
C PRO A 164 5.06 -4.33 -6.51
N LEU A 165 4.87 -4.90 -7.70
CA LEU A 165 4.30 -4.19 -8.85
C LEU A 165 2.87 -3.71 -8.60
N VAL A 166 2.13 -4.28 -7.65
CA VAL A 166 0.78 -3.80 -7.27
C VAL A 166 0.84 -2.35 -6.83
N ASP A 167 1.72 -2.01 -5.90
CA ASP A 167 1.88 -0.63 -5.41
C ASP A 167 2.63 0.25 -6.42
N ILE A 168 3.70 -0.27 -7.02
CA ILE A 168 4.51 0.46 -7.99
C ILE A 168 3.67 0.89 -9.20
N ALA A 169 2.93 -0.04 -9.80
CA ALA A 169 2.09 0.26 -10.96
C ALA A 169 0.99 1.26 -10.61
N HIS A 170 0.43 1.21 -9.41
CA HIS A 170 -0.54 2.20 -8.94
C HIS A 170 0.08 3.61 -8.96
N VAL A 171 1.27 3.79 -8.37
CA VAL A 171 1.94 5.11 -8.37
C VAL A 171 2.26 5.55 -9.80
N LEU A 172 2.90 4.69 -10.59
CA LEU A 172 3.33 5.04 -11.95
C LEU A 172 2.16 5.42 -12.84
N THR A 173 1.10 4.61 -12.88
CA THR A 173 -0.01 4.81 -13.81
C THR A 173 -0.93 5.96 -13.45
N HIS A 174 -1.03 6.33 -12.15
CA HIS A 174 -1.92 7.39 -11.70
C HIS A 174 -1.25 8.74 -11.52
N TYR A 175 0.06 8.78 -11.26
CA TYR A 175 0.70 10.02 -10.83
C TYR A 175 1.95 10.39 -11.62
N ILE A 176 2.63 9.42 -12.25
CA ILE A 176 3.89 9.67 -12.94
C ILE A 176 3.65 9.58 -14.44
N LYS A 177 4.14 10.57 -15.19
CA LYS A 177 4.07 10.52 -16.66
C LYS A 177 4.90 9.36 -17.18
N PRO A 178 4.46 8.64 -18.23
CA PRO A 178 5.15 7.47 -18.76
C PRO A 178 6.63 7.72 -19.09
N GLU A 179 6.96 8.89 -19.62
CA GLU A 179 8.34 9.29 -19.94
C GLU A 179 9.28 9.38 -18.73
N ASN A 180 8.72 9.46 -17.51
CA ASN A 180 9.47 9.58 -16.25
C ASN A 180 9.46 8.29 -15.41
N TRP A 181 8.85 7.20 -15.87
CA TRP A 181 8.74 5.96 -15.11
C TRP A 181 10.10 5.35 -14.77
N GLU A 182 11.00 5.31 -15.76
CA GLU A 182 12.34 4.75 -15.55
C GLU A 182 13.14 5.57 -14.54
N GLU A 183 13.08 6.90 -14.64
CA GLU A 183 13.72 7.79 -13.70
C GLU A 183 13.18 7.64 -12.29
N TRP A 184 11.86 7.59 -12.12
CA TRP A 184 11.21 7.39 -10.83
C TRP A 184 11.62 6.06 -10.20
N LEU A 185 11.58 4.96 -10.95
CA LEU A 185 12.01 3.64 -10.50
C LEU A 185 13.48 3.64 -10.04
N HIS A 186 14.33 4.30 -10.80
CA HIS A 186 15.75 4.43 -10.44
C HIS A 186 15.96 5.21 -9.16
N GLN A 187 15.28 6.36 -9.01
CA GLN A 187 15.34 7.19 -7.79
C GLN A 187 14.79 6.43 -6.57
N ALA A 188 13.73 5.67 -6.73
CA ALA A 188 13.16 4.81 -5.69
C ALA A 188 14.08 3.61 -5.33
N GLY A 189 15.15 3.38 -6.11
CA GLY A 189 16.10 2.28 -5.90
C GLY A 189 15.59 0.92 -6.35
N TYR A 190 14.57 0.88 -7.20
CA TYR A 190 14.18 -0.33 -7.91
C TYR A 190 15.13 -0.55 -9.10
N LYS A 191 15.53 -1.80 -9.33
CA LYS A 191 16.29 -2.13 -10.52
C LYS A 191 15.37 -1.93 -11.71
N THR A 192 15.75 -1.02 -12.62
CA THR A 192 15.00 -0.85 -13.86
C THR A 192 15.02 -2.17 -14.62
N ALA A 193 13.83 -2.65 -14.91
CA ALA A 193 13.67 -3.87 -15.62
C ALA A 193 14.09 -3.69 -17.08
N LYS A 194 15.30 -4.11 -17.36
CA LYS A 194 15.55 -4.61 -18.73
C LYS A 194 14.86 -5.96 -18.98
N ASN A 195 14.06 -6.41 -17.99
CA ASN A 195 13.37 -7.71 -17.97
C ASN A 195 12.02 -7.62 -17.20
N ILE A 196 11.19 -6.62 -17.47
CA ILE A 196 9.74 -6.67 -17.20
C ILE A 196 9.03 -6.63 -18.55
#